data_122a6756c5cdeb9f482df57f9f2bd036
#
_entry.id   122a6756c5cdeb9f482df57f9f2bd036
#
_cell.length_a   1.000
_cell.length_b   1.000
_cell.length_c   1.000
_cell.angle_alpha   90.00
_cell.angle_beta   90.00
_cell.angle_gamma   90.00
#
_symmetry.space_group_name_H-M   'P 1'
#
loop_
_entity.id
_entity.type
_entity.pdbx_description
1 polymer ?
#
loop_
_entity_poly.entity_id
_entity_poly.type
_entity_poly.pdbx_seq_one_letter_code
_entity_poly.pdbx_strand_id
1 'polypeptide(L)'
;IVYVGNILVITNFFIKLNSGISYSVIFLTLLPNFLDITKKGIEISLNQFIYYLFIPAVLLVSSSDINFHYDAGYYHLNHQNWLRESNIILGMTNIFWPFGISSIYEYLSAMLWTSKSLVNIHYLSVVFIHFLYSFLFFNLFESKNLKFRNASLLLIIFSILDNFGYSGGRNGFIYIQEVAKQDISLSILIIFLSLVILYQLSKKKIKEIDITLIPLFSLFILQIKVSGVIIFYLTFLFILYLLFNKITSLNRILFLNVPSIFLGLVWLLKNYLISGCFIYPLSITCINSFAWFSKSDVIKVENYTTETSYSFMQYFLSENLKFNDWIFDFFNSFGVFSEYYKSFYTNFFISFLLICTLALLIFQVDKNSKFILFSIFSYLLTYTTYIIFYGPIPRYSIGLLSIFIMTVTFFIKEPRVQFPLMLKLGAFTLSLVLLPRINSYINLYENKNISLHYPVEEIQEITNLSKILWHKPSDGDQCWIDISCRNEDGGLTFKETFIFKTANKIDI
;
A
#
# COMPACT_ATOMS: atom_id res chain seq x y z
N ILE A 1 13.48 -0.61 3.11
CA ILE A 1 12.27 0.22 3.20
C ILE A 1 11.61 0.08 4.56
N VAL A 2 11.31 -1.13 5.07
CA VAL A 2 10.64 -1.36 6.37
C VAL A 2 11.41 -0.68 7.52
N TYR A 3 12.72 -0.97 7.63
CA TYR A 3 13.55 -0.36 8.68
C TYR A 3 13.71 1.15 8.47
N VAL A 4 13.89 1.60 7.25
CA VAL A 4 14.01 3.04 6.92
C VAL A 4 12.77 3.80 7.39
N GLY A 5 11.57 3.33 7.02
CA GLY A 5 10.32 3.96 7.45
C GLY A 5 10.20 4.05 8.98
N ASN A 6 10.48 2.94 9.69
CA ASN A 6 10.41 2.93 11.15
C ASN A 6 11.48 3.81 11.82
N ILE A 7 12.70 3.87 11.26
CA ILE A 7 13.75 4.79 11.73
C ILE A 7 13.30 6.25 11.57
N LEU A 8 12.69 6.60 10.43
CA LEU A 8 12.14 7.94 10.22
C LEU A 8 11.04 8.28 11.21
N VAL A 9 10.14 7.34 11.52
CA VAL A 9 9.14 7.53 12.59
C VAL A 9 9.80 7.81 13.92
N ILE A 10 10.79 6.99 14.34
CA ILE A 10 11.52 7.18 15.59
C ILE A 10 12.28 8.52 15.58
N THR A 11 12.92 8.88 14.49
CA THR A 11 13.64 10.14 14.32
C THR A 11 12.70 11.33 14.51
N ASN A 12 11.49 11.27 13.95
CA ASN A 12 10.53 12.35 14.03
C ASN A 12 10.00 12.62 15.46
N PHE A 13 10.13 11.69 16.39
CA PHE A 13 9.86 12.01 17.82
C PHE A 13 10.75 13.12 18.35
N PHE A 14 11.97 13.24 17.84
CA PHE A 14 12.98 14.14 18.41
C PHE A 14 13.33 15.30 17.49
N ILE A 15 13.35 15.07 16.18
CA ILE A 15 13.77 16.04 15.17
C ILE A 15 12.88 15.99 13.94
N LYS A 16 12.76 17.14 13.26
CA LYS A 16 12.04 17.27 11.99
C LYS A 16 12.76 16.52 10.86
N LEU A 17 12.00 15.99 9.91
CA LEU A 17 12.51 15.24 8.75
C LEU A 17 12.99 16.19 7.65
N ASN A 18 13.97 16.99 7.94
CA ASN A 18 14.53 17.97 6.98
C ASN A 18 15.41 17.30 5.90
N SER A 19 15.85 18.09 4.93
CA SER A 19 16.67 17.61 3.81
C SER A 19 18.00 16.97 4.25
N GLY A 20 18.59 17.42 5.37
CA GLY A 20 19.81 16.83 5.93
C GLY A 20 19.58 15.37 6.38
N ILE A 21 18.46 15.10 7.05
CA ILE A 21 18.05 13.73 7.42
C ILE A 21 17.82 12.91 6.15
N SER A 22 17.12 13.47 5.16
CA SER A 22 16.86 12.82 3.87
C SER A 22 18.14 12.34 3.19
N TYR A 23 19.11 13.24 3.00
CA TYR A 23 20.40 12.88 2.37
C TYR A 23 21.19 11.86 3.19
N SER A 24 21.18 11.99 4.53
CA SER A 24 21.87 11.04 5.41
C SER A 24 21.30 9.63 5.27
N VAL A 25 19.97 9.49 5.28
CA VAL A 25 19.30 8.18 5.16
C VAL A 25 19.51 7.59 3.77
N ILE A 26 19.39 8.39 2.70
CA ILE A 26 19.66 7.94 1.33
C ILE A 26 21.10 7.44 1.23
N PHE A 27 22.08 8.21 1.71
CA PHE A 27 23.48 7.81 1.69
C PHE A 27 23.74 6.50 2.42
N LEU A 28 23.21 6.36 3.65
CA LEU A 28 23.36 5.14 4.44
C LEU A 28 22.70 3.91 3.79
N THR A 29 21.59 4.09 3.08
CA THR A 29 20.91 2.99 2.38
C THR A 29 21.63 2.58 1.09
N LEU A 30 22.32 3.49 0.42
CA LEU A 30 23.08 3.21 -0.81
C LEU A 30 24.48 2.67 -0.54
N LEU A 31 25.06 3.01 0.61
CA LEU A 31 26.45 2.65 0.95
C LEU A 31 26.75 1.14 0.88
N PRO A 32 25.93 0.21 1.38
CA PRO A 32 26.19 -1.21 1.26
C PRO A 32 26.25 -1.69 -0.19
N ASN A 33 25.34 -1.20 -1.04
CA ASN A 33 25.33 -1.54 -2.46
C ASN A 33 26.57 -1.04 -3.19
N PHE A 34 27.00 0.19 -2.88
CA PHE A 34 28.22 0.76 -3.44
C PHE A 34 29.46 -0.05 -3.05
N LEU A 35 29.58 -0.43 -1.78
CA LEU A 35 30.68 -1.26 -1.29
C LEU A 35 30.68 -2.67 -1.92
N ASP A 36 29.53 -3.23 -2.21
CA ASP A 36 29.40 -4.53 -2.87
C ASP A 36 29.83 -4.48 -4.36
N ILE A 37 29.43 -3.44 -5.07
CA ILE A 37 29.81 -3.19 -6.46
C ILE A 37 31.33 -3.00 -6.59
N THR A 38 31.93 -2.23 -5.69
CA THR A 38 33.39 -1.98 -5.72
C THR A 38 34.21 -3.26 -5.45
N LYS A 39 33.66 -4.21 -4.70
CA LYS A 39 34.34 -5.49 -4.39
C LYS A 39 34.19 -6.56 -5.47
N LYS A 40 32.99 -6.63 -6.10
CA LYS A 40 32.64 -7.76 -7.00
C LYS A 40 32.76 -7.44 -8.48
N GLY A 41 32.92 -6.15 -8.83
CA GLY A 41 32.79 -5.70 -10.21
C GLY A 41 31.34 -5.75 -10.72
N ILE A 42 31.14 -5.30 -11.96
CA ILE A 42 29.81 -5.32 -12.59
C ILE A 42 29.79 -6.40 -13.66
N GLU A 43 29.35 -7.60 -13.32
CA GLU A 43 28.97 -8.61 -14.30
C GLU A 43 27.46 -8.56 -14.52
N ILE A 44 27.03 -8.07 -15.68
CA ILE A 44 25.60 -7.95 -16.00
C ILE A 44 25.14 -9.23 -16.69
N SER A 45 24.48 -10.11 -15.95
CA SER A 45 23.74 -11.24 -16.53
C SER A 45 22.45 -10.78 -17.20
N LEU A 46 21.88 -11.60 -18.10
CA LEU A 46 20.58 -11.33 -18.72
C LEU A 46 19.48 -11.05 -17.67
N ASN A 47 19.50 -11.79 -16.56
CA ASN A 47 18.54 -11.62 -15.47
C ASN A 47 18.72 -10.24 -14.79
N GLN A 48 19.96 -9.84 -14.56
CA GLN A 48 20.26 -8.50 -14.00
C GLN A 48 19.86 -7.38 -14.94
N PHE A 49 20.06 -7.57 -16.26
CA PHE A 49 19.56 -6.62 -17.26
C PHE A 49 18.03 -6.46 -17.17
N ILE A 50 17.28 -7.57 -17.04
CA ILE A 50 15.83 -7.53 -16.87
C ILE A 50 15.46 -6.77 -15.59
N TYR A 51 16.10 -7.08 -14.45
CA TYR A 51 15.75 -6.48 -13.16
C TYR A 51 16.12 -5.01 -13.05
N TYR A 52 17.30 -4.63 -13.53
CA TYR A 52 17.86 -3.30 -13.27
C TYR A 52 17.68 -2.31 -14.42
N LEU A 53 17.33 -2.77 -15.62
CA LEU A 53 17.15 -1.91 -16.79
C LEU A 53 15.77 -2.07 -17.41
N PHE A 54 15.39 -3.28 -17.81
CA PHE A 54 14.14 -3.48 -18.57
C PHE A 54 12.89 -3.17 -17.74
N ILE A 55 12.76 -3.74 -16.55
CA ILE A 55 11.58 -3.48 -15.68
C ILE A 55 11.50 -2.00 -15.30
N PRO A 56 12.56 -1.33 -14.80
CA PRO A 56 12.54 0.10 -14.54
C PRO A 56 12.17 0.94 -15.76
N ALA A 57 12.68 0.61 -16.95
CA ALA A 57 12.37 1.34 -18.17
C ALA A 57 10.87 1.25 -18.52
N VAL A 58 10.27 0.05 -18.44
CA VAL A 58 8.83 -0.14 -18.67
C VAL A 58 8.02 0.64 -17.63
N LEU A 59 8.42 0.58 -16.37
CA LEU A 59 7.72 1.31 -15.28
C LEU A 59 7.82 2.82 -15.45
N LEU A 60 8.97 3.34 -15.88
CA LEU A 60 9.17 4.77 -16.18
C LEU A 60 8.21 5.23 -17.29
N VAL A 61 8.06 4.45 -18.36
CA VAL A 61 7.10 4.77 -19.44
C VAL A 61 5.67 4.74 -18.89
N SER A 62 5.31 3.72 -18.13
CA SER A 62 3.96 3.58 -17.54
C SER A 62 3.63 4.68 -16.53
N SER A 63 4.66 5.31 -15.94
CA SER A 63 4.51 6.38 -14.94
C SER A 63 4.65 7.78 -15.50
N SER A 64 4.80 7.94 -16.82
CA SER A 64 5.06 9.26 -17.41
C SER A 64 3.86 10.21 -17.44
N ASP A 65 2.64 9.69 -17.28
CA ASP A 65 1.42 10.51 -17.08
C ASP A 65 1.20 10.72 -15.57
N ILE A 66 1.90 11.68 -15.01
CA ILE A 66 1.88 11.98 -13.58
C ILE A 66 0.78 13.02 -13.31
N ASN A 67 -0.21 12.62 -12.52
CA ASN A 67 -1.28 13.50 -12.07
C ASN A 67 -1.28 13.64 -10.56
N PHE A 68 -1.96 14.68 -10.07
CA PHE A 68 -2.23 14.87 -8.65
C PHE A 68 -3.60 14.31 -8.31
N HIS A 69 -3.65 13.41 -7.34
CA HIS A 69 -4.93 13.01 -6.76
C HIS A 69 -5.46 14.11 -5.85
N TYR A 70 -6.79 14.23 -5.73
CA TYR A 70 -7.44 15.14 -4.80
C TYR A 70 -6.85 15.07 -3.38
N ASP A 71 -6.69 13.86 -2.82
CA ASP A 71 -6.13 13.65 -1.48
C ASP A 71 -4.68 14.15 -1.35
N ALA A 72 -3.94 14.32 -2.46
CA ALA A 72 -2.56 14.79 -2.40
C ALA A 72 -2.50 16.22 -1.85
N GLY A 73 -3.27 17.15 -2.43
CA GLY A 73 -3.36 18.53 -1.94
C GLY A 73 -4.22 18.66 -0.69
N TYR A 74 -5.23 17.79 -0.52
CA TYR A 74 -6.12 17.83 0.62
C TYR A 74 -5.39 17.53 1.94
N TYR A 75 -4.60 16.44 2.02
CA TYR A 75 -3.91 16.12 3.27
C TYR A 75 -2.54 15.44 3.12
N HIS A 76 -2.25 14.66 2.07
CA HIS A 76 -1.01 13.86 2.04
C HIS A 76 0.25 14.71 1.96
N LEU A 77 0.34 15.64 1.00
CA LEU A 77 1.50 16.51 0.85
C LEU A 77 1.61 17.49 2.02
N ASN A 78 0.47 17.98 2.48
CA ASN A 78 0.40 18.86 3.63
C ASN A 78 0.92 18.17 4.91
N HIS A 79 0.50 16.93 5.19
CA HIS A 79 1.04 16.17 6.32
C HIS A 79 2.55 15.98 6.22
N GLN A 80 3.08 15.70 5.02
CA GLN A 80 4.52 15.59 4.80
C GLN A 80 5.25 16.91 5.08
N ASN A 81 4.66 18.05 4.74
CA ASN A 81 5.21 19.37 5.10
C ASN A 81 5.31 19.54 6.61
N TRP A 82 4.27 19.18 7.37
CA TRP A 82 4.30 19.23 8.82
C TRP A 82 5.41 18.34 9.41
N LEU A 83 5.61 17.13 8.88
CA LEU A 83 6.71 16.24 9.29
C LEU A 83 8.10 16.83 9.02
N ARG A 84 8.22 17.66 7.98
CA ARG A 84 9.48 18.31 7.58
C ARG A 84 9.78 19.57 8.37
N GLU A 85 8.76 20.27 8.84
CA GLU A 85 8.90 21.54 9.58
C GLU A 85 8.88 21.38 11.09
N SER A 86 8.40 20.25 11.60
CA SER A 86 8.37 19.96 13.03
C SER A 86 8.71 18.50 13.35
N ASN A 87 9.20 18.26 14.55
CA ASN A 87 9.10 16.95 15.18
C ASN A 87 7.63 16.66 15.51
N ILE A 88 7.35 15.49 16.08
CA ILE A 88 5.99 15.08 16.40
C ILE A 88 5.20 16.16 17.16
N ILE A 89 3.99 16.44 16.67
CA ILE A 89 3.09 17.43 17.28
C ILE A 89 2.01 16.68 18.05
N LEU A 90 1.89 16.95 19.34
CA LEU A 90 0.83 16.37 20.18
C LEU A 90 -0.51 16.98 19.77
N GLY A 91 -1.51 16.14 19.54
CA GLY A 91 -2.80 16.62 19.06
C GLY A 91 -2.78 17.13 17.61
N MET A 92 -1.98 16.53 16.76
CA MET A 92 -1.88 16.90 15.34
C MET A 92 -3.25 16.82 14.62
N THR A 93 -4.18 16.01 15.11
CA THR A 93 -5.57 15.95 14.62
C THR A 93 -6.35 17.24 14.86
N ASN A 94 -5.90 18.13 15.78
CA ASN A 94 -6.49 19.44 15.98
C ASN A 94 -6.07 20.45 14.89
N ILE A 95 -4.94 20.20 14.21
CA ILE A 95 -4.55 20.97 13.02
C ILE A 95 -5.48 20.61 11.87
N PHE A 96 -5.58 19.31 11.59
CA PHE A 96 -6.45 18.77 10.57
C PHE A 96 -6.72 17.27 10.84
N TRP A 97 -8.00 16.90 10.93
CA TRP A 97 -8.40 15.55 11.35
C TRP A 97 -7.77 14.40 10.51
N PRO A 98 -7.57 14.51 9.16
CA PRO A 98 -6.97 13.42 8.38
C PRO A 98 -5.53 13.08 8.78
N PHE A 99 -4.81 14.00 9.45
CA PHE A 99 -3.45 13.73 9.92
C PHE A 99 -3.39 12.62 10.98
N GLY A 100 -4.51 12.34 11.65
CA GLY A 100 -4.63 11.18 12.52
C GLY A 100 -4.61 9.83 11.79
N ILE A 101 -4.98 9.81 10.50
CA ILE A 101 -4.90 8.62 9.62
C ILE A 101 -3.47 8.52 9.04
N SER A 102 -2.48 8.82 9.84
CA SER A 102 -1.08 8.89 9.43
C SER A 102 -0.54 7.54 8.92
N SER A 103 0.27 7.60 7.88
CA SER A 103 0.88 6.46 7.22
C SER A 103 2.40 6.51 7.28
N ILE A 104 3.05 5.36 7.46
CA ILE A 104 4.52 5.26 7.34
C ILE A 104 5.00 5.59 5.92
N TYR A 105 4.13 5.46 4.93
CA TYR A 105 4.40 5.86 3.55
C TYR A 105 4.66 7.37 3.46
N GLU A 106 3.99 8.20 4.26
CA GLU A 106 4.20 9.65 4.28
C GLU A 106 5.55 10.03 4.90
N TYR A 107 6.04 9.28 5.90
CA TYR A 107 7.40 9.44 6.42
C TYR A 107 8.46 9.11 5.36
N LEU A 108 8.24 8.03 4.59
CA LEU A 108 9.11 7.69 3.46
C LEU A 108 9.05 8.74 2.35
N SER A 109 7.87 9.26 2.06
CA SER A 109 7.66 10.31 1.06
C SER A 109 8.32 11.62 1.50
N ALA A 110 8.15 12.03 2.76
CA ALA A 110 8.78 13.22 3.31
C ALA A 110 10.32 13.19 3.20
N MET A 111 10.94 12.01 3.34
CA MET A 111 12.36 11.80 3.09
C MET A 111 12.76 12.07 1.64
N LEU A 112 11.89 11.76 0.68
CA LEU A 112 12.18 11.92 -0.74
C LEU A 112 11.94 13.34 -1.26
N TRP A 113 11.47 14.22 -0.42
CA TRP A 113 11.24 15.61 -0.75
C TRP A 113 12.54 16.42 -0.71
N THR A 114 13.39 16.22 -1.70
CA THR A 114 14.74 16.81 -1.76
C THR A 114 14.80 18.13 -2.53
N SER A 115 13.75 18.47 -3.27
CA SER A 115 13.62 19.69 -4.08
C SER A 115 12.17 20.16 -4.12
N LYS A 116 11.90 21.27 -4.81
CA LYS A 116 10.53 21.72 -5.11
C LYS A 116 9.76 20.79 -6.06
N SER A 117 10.45 19.86 -6.71
CA SER A 117 9.83 18.87 -7.59
C SER A 117 9.28 17.67 -6.78
N LEU A 118 8.07 17.25 -7.08
CA LEU A 118 7.40 16.11 -6.48
C LEU A 118 7.69 14.77 -7.19
N VAL A 119 8.55 14.78 -8.19
CA VAL A 119 8.91 13.60 -9.01
C VAL A 119 9.44 12.45 -8.13
N ASN A 120 10.28 12.74 -7.14
CA ASN A 120 10.83 11.71 -6.26
C ASN A 120 9.75 11.02 -5.41
N ILE A 121 8.72 11.77 -5.00
CA ILE A 121 7.58 11.23 -4.23
C ILE A 121 6.74 10.30 -5.12
N HIS A 122 6.52 10.70 -6.36
CA HIS A 122 5.83 9.85 -7.34
C HIS A 122 6.56 8.52 -7.53
N TYR A 123 7.88 8.55 -7.68
CA TYR A 123 8.67 7.33 -7.87
C TYR A 123 8.73 6.40 -6.68
N LEU A 124 8.27 6.80 -5.50
CA LEU A 124 8.16 5.87 -4.37
C LEU A 124 7.21 4.71 -4.69
N SER A 125 6.06 4.97 -5.31
CA SER A 125 5.14 3.91 -5.78
C SER A 125 5.80 3.01 -6.83
N VAL A 126 6.59 3.59 -7.74
CA VAL A 126 7.37 2.84 -8.74
C VAL A 126 8.34 1.86 -8.08
N VAL A 127 8.99 2.25 -6.99
CA VAL A 127 9.91 1.37 -6.24
C VAL A 127 9.19 0.13 -5.70
N PHE A 128 7.98 0.26 -5.18
CA PHE A 128 7.20 -0.89 -4.72
C PHE A 128 6.79 -1.81 -5.87
N ILE A 129 6.37 -1.25 -6.99
CA ILE A 129 6.03 -2.03 -8.18
C ILE A 129 7.26 -2.75 -8.73
N HIS A 130 8.39 -2.05 -8.83
CA HIS A 130 9.66 -2.64 -9.24
C HIS A 130 10.09 -3.79 -8.33
N PHE A 131 9.93 -3.63 -7.02
CA PHE A 131 10.19 -4.68 -6.04
C PHE A 131 9.36 -5.93 -6.33
N LEU A 132 8.04 -5.80 -6.56
CA LEU A 132 7.19 -6.94 -6.85
C LEU A 132 7.60 -7.64 -8.14
N TYR A 133 7.77 -6.90 -9.23
CA TYR A 133 8.15 -7.50 -10.51
C TYR A 133 9.53 -8.16 -10.45
N SER A 134 10.50 -7.53 -9.82
CA SER A 134 11.82 -8.13 -9.62
C SER A 134 11.72 -9.44 -8.84
N PHE A 135 10.90 -9.48 -7.79
CA PHE A 135 10.65 -10.68 -7.02
C PHE A 135 9.94 -11.76 -7.85
N LEU A 136 8.93 -11.41 -8.63
CA LEU A 136 8.21 -12.36 -9.48
C LEU A 136 9.11 -12.92 -10.58
N PHE A 137 9.86 -12.08 -11.27
CA PHE A 137 10.81 -12.52 -12.32
C PHE A 137 11.95 -13.34 -11.73
N PHE A 138 12.51 -12.96 -10.58
CA PHE A 138 13.49 -13.77 -9.89
C PHE A 138 12.94 -15.17 -9.58
N ASN A 139 11.73 -15.29 -9.05
CA ASN A 139 11.13 -16.59 -8.79
C ASN A 139 10.84 -17.37 -10.07
N LEU A 140 10.45 -16.69 -11.15
CA LEU A 140 10.17 -17.32 -12.45
C LEU A 140 11.43 -17.97 -13.04
N PHE A 141 12.60 -17.32 -12.95
CA PHE A 141 13.82 -17.80 -13.59
C PHE A 141 14.73 -18.60 -12.66
N GLU A 142 14.82 -18.22 -11.39
CA GLU A 142 15.81 -18.75 -10.46
C GLU A 142 15.22 -19.79 -9.47
N SER A 143 13.91 -19.79 -9.23
CA SER A 143 13.33 -20.65 -8.23
C SER A 143 13.29 -22.12 -8.68
N LYS A 144 13.85 -23.01 -7.85
CA LYS A 144 13.71 -24.46 -8.02
C LYS A 144 12.33 -24.98 -7.63
N ASN A 145 11.50 -24.15 -6.96
CA ASN A 145 10.17 -24.54 -6.53
C ASN A 145 9.14 -24.22 -7.62
N LEU A 146 8.54 -25.26 -8.20
CA LEU A 146 7.56 -25.14 -9.27
C LEU A 146 6.33 -24.33 -8.88
N LYS A 147 5.84 -24.45 -7.63
CA LYS A 147 4.67 -23.67 -7.18
C LYS A 147 4.96 -22.18 -7.17
N PHE A 148 6.16 -21.79 -6.73
CA PHE A 148 6.59 -20.39 -6.75
C PHE A 148 6.76 -19.84 -8.16
N ARG A 149 7.38 -20.62 -9.05
CA ARG A 149 7.51 -20.27 -10.47
C ARG A 149 6.16 -20.05 -11.12
N ASN A 150 5.24 -20.99 -10.91
CA ASN A 150 3.91 -20.95 -11.50
C ASN A 150 3.09 -19.79 -10.94
N ALA A 151 3.15 -19.54 -9.62
CA ALA A 151 2.50 -18.40 -9.00
C ALA A 151 3.02 -17.08 -9.59
N SER A 152 4.34 -16.94 -9.71
CA SER A 152 4.96 -15.76 -10.29
C SER A 152 4.54 -15.54 -11.75
N LEU A 153 4.52 -16.61 -12.56
CA LEU A 153 4.05 -16.52 -13.95
C LEU A 153 2.59 -16.08 -14.03
N LEU A 154 1.70 -16.69 -13.26
CA LEU A 154 0.27 -16.33 -13.28
C LEU A 154 0.03 -14.90 -12.78
N LEU A 155 0.77 -14.46 -11.77
CA LEU A 155 0.68 -13.07 -11.29
C LEU A 155 1.19 -12.06 -12.33
N ILE A 156 2.28 -12.38 -13.03
CA ILE A 156 2.77 -11.53 -14.13
C ILE A 156 1.72 -11.46 -15.25
N ILE A 157 1.15 -12.61 -15.68
CA ILE A 157 0.10 -12.64 -16.70
C ILE A 157 -1.11 -11.84 -16.22
N PHE A 158 -1.56 -12.05 -14.99
CA PHE A 158 -2.68 -11.29 -14.41
C PHE A 158 -2.43 -9.80 -14.41
N SER A 159 -1.26 -9.36 -13.94
CA SER A 159 -0.93 -7.93 -13.89
C SER A 159 -0.95 -7.30 -15.28
N ILE A 160 -0.49 -8.02 -16.29
CA ILE A 160 -0.51 -7.56 -17.68
C ILE A 160 -1.95 -7.49 -18.22
N LEU A 161 -2.76 -8.53 -17.99
CA LEU A 161 -4.15 -8.58 -18.43
C LEU A 161 -5.00 -7.50 -17.78
N ASP A 162 -4.79 -7.25 -16.49
CA ASP A 162 -5.53 -6.25 -15.74
C ASP A 162 -5.13 -4.82 -16.14
N ASN A 163 -3.83 -4.55 -16.28
CA ASN A 163 -3.34 -3.23 -16.66
C ASN A 163 -3.53 -2.87 -18.11
N PHE A 164 -3.32 -3.84 -18.95
CA PHE A 164 -3.50 -3.70 -20.39
C PHE A 164 -4.87 -4.21 -20.81
N GLY A 165 -5.75 -4.47 -19.84
CA GLY A 165 -7.07 -5.04 -20.03
C GLY A 165 -7.94 -4.28 -21.02
N TYR A 166 -9.07 -4.87 -21.36
CA TYR A 166 -9.95 -4.48 -22.45
C TYR A 166 -10.42 -3.02 -22.42
N SER A 167 -10.55 -2.42 -21.25
CA SER A 167 -11.03 -1.05 -21.05
C SER A 167 -9.95 -0.02 -20.66
N GLY A 168 -8.67 -0.32 -20.88
CA GLY A 168 -7.61 0.62 -20.59
C GLY A 168 -7.26 0.74 -19.11
N GLY A 169 -7.50 -0.33 -18.39
CA GLY A 169 -7.40 -0.48 -16.94
C GLY A 169 -6.39 0.38 -16.23
N ARG A 170 -6.89 1.37 -15.54
CA ARG A 170 -6.15 2.13 -14.52
C ARG A 170 -6.11 1.39 -13.18
N ASN A 171 -6.43 0.09 -13.16
CA ASN A 171 -6.76 -0.65 -11.94
C ASN A 171 -5.72 -1.70 -11.57
N GLY A 172 -4.69 -1.91 -12.38
CA GLY A 172 -3.73 -2.96 -12.19
C GLY A 172 -2.46 -2.56 -11.45
N PHE A 173 -1.55 -3.52 -11.30
CA PHE A 173 -0.28 -3.32 -10.60
C PHE A 173 0.71 -2.40 -11.31
N ILE A 174 0.59 -2.25 -12.64
CA ILE A 174 1.54 -1.45 -13.43
C ILE A 174 1.08 0.00 -13.48
N TYR A 175 -0.21 0.25 -13.31
CA TYR A 175 -0.70 1.62 -13.29
C TYR A 175 -0.22 2.33 -12.02
N ILE A 176 0.72 3.23 -12.22
CA ILE A 176 1.24 4.05 -11.14
C ILE A 176 0.25 5.18 -10.95
N GLN A 177 -0.47 5.07 -9.84
CA GLN A 177 -1.43 6.08 -9.45
C GLN A 177 -0.71 7.40 -9.14
N GLU A 178 -1.52 8.43 -9.15
CA GLU A 178 -1.19 9.81 -8.86
C GLU A 178 -0.32 10.00 -7.62
N VAL A 179 0.34 11.15 -7.53
CA VAL A 179 1.26 11.50 -6.44
C VAL A 179 0.62 11.30 -5.06
N ALA A 180 1.39 10.76 -4.15
CA ALA A 180 1.05 10.50 -2.74
C ALA A 180 0.03 9.36 -2.50
N LYS A 181 -0.42 8.63 -3.54
CA LYS A 181 -1.28 7.45 -3.33
C LYS A 181 -0.49 6.24 -2.82
N GLN A 182 -0.96 5.69 -1.71
CA GLN A 182 -0.34 4.56 -1.02
C GLN A 182 -1.03 3.22 -1.29
N ASP A 183 -2.18 3.20 -1.97
CA ASP A 183 -3.01 2.00 -2.16
C ASP A 183 -2.31 0.93 -3.01
N ILE A 184 -1.56 1.33 -4.03
CA ILE A 184 -0.76 0.41 -4.85
C ILE A 184 0.35 -0.23 -4.01
N SER A 185 1.09 0.55 -3.24
CA SER A 185 2.16 0.05 -2.36
C SER A 185 1.63 -0.94 -1.34
N LEU A 186 0.46 -0.66 -0.76
CA LEU A 186 -0.26 -1.57 0.12
C LEU A 186 -0.59 -2.89 -0.58
N SER A 187 -1.20 -2.82 -1.75
CA SER A 187 -1.63 -4.00 -2.53
C SER A 187 -0.43 -4.88 -2.91
N ILE A 188 0.65 -4.27 -3.35
CA ILE A 188 1.90 -4.97 -3.72
C ILE A 188 2.48 -5.75 -2.54
N LEU A 189 2.52 -5.13 -1.36
CA LEU A 189 3.04 -5.79 -0.17
C LEU A 189 2.10 -6.90 0.31
N ILE A 190 0.80 -6.75 0.19
CA ILE A 190 -0.17 -7.81 0.48
C ILE A 190 0.07 -8.99 -0.46
N ILE A 191 0.24 -8.76 -1.76
CA ILE A 191 0.52 -9.82 -2.75
C ILE A 191 1.83 -10.54 -2.39
N PHE A 192 2.90 -9.78 -2.20
CA PHE A 192 4.21 -10.32 -1.85
C PHE A 192 4.15 -11.19 -0.60
N LEU A 193 3.61 -10.64 0.49
CA LEU A 193 3.58 -11.34 1.76
C LEU A 193 2.66 -12.55 1.75
N SER A 194 1.51 -12.46 1.08
CA SER A 194 0.60 -13.59 0.90
C SER A 194 1.26 -14.73 0.14
N LEU A 195 1.99 -14.41 -0.94
CA LEU A 195 2.74 -15.42 -1.69
C LEU A 195 3.81 -16.09 -0.81
N VAL A 196 4.54 -15.31 -0.02
CA VAL A 196 5.54 -15.84 0.92
C VAL A 196 4.89 -16.74 1.97
N ILE A 197 3.81 -16.31 2.61
CA ILE A 197 3.10 -17.10 3.64
C ILE A 197 2.59 -18.41 3.06
N LEU A 198 1.86 -18.38 1.96
CA LEU A 198 1.31 -19.57 1.31
C LEU A 198 2.40 -20.55 0.92
N TYR A 199 3.55 -20.03 0.46
CA TYR A 199 4.69 -20.86 0.16
C TYR A 199 5.28 -21.52 1.42
N GLN A 200 5.46 -20.77 2.52
CA GLN A 200 5.97 -21.32 3.77
C GLN A 200 5.04 -22.42 4.33
N LEU A 201 3.72 -22.23 4.22
CA LEU A 201 2.73 -23.23 4.59
C LEU A 201 2.84 -24.53 3.77
N SER A 202 3.42 -24.47 2.57
CA SER A 202 3.67 -25.65 1.72
C SER A 202 4.98 -26.39 2.04
N LYS A 203 5.85 -25.83 2.92
CA LYS A 203 7.15 -26.40 3.27
C LYS A 203 7.07 -27.25 4.55
N LYS A 204 7.90 -28.29 4.60
CA LYS A 204 8.10 -29.08 5.82
C LYS A 204 9.09 -28.44 6.80
N LYS A 205 10.02 -27.62 6.30
CA LYS A 205 11.04 -26.91 7.11
C LYS A 205 10.95 -25.41 6.84
N ILE A 206 10.79 -24.63 7.89
CA ILE A 206 10.70 -23.17 7.85
C ILE A 206 11.94 -22.61 8.54
N LYS A 207 12.53 -21.58 7.96
CA LYS A 207 13.72 -20.93 8.52
C LYS A 207 13.30 -19.91 9.59
N GLU A 208 14.13 -19.69 10.60
CA GLU A 208 13.87 -18.67 11.63
C GLU A 208 13.70 -17.26 11.05
N ILE A 209 14.46 -16.95 10.01
CA ILE A 209 14.33 -15.66 9.32
C ILE A 209 12.91 -15.43 8.78
N ASP A 210 12.23 -16.46 8.28
CA ASP A 210 10.86 -16.35 7.79
C ASP A 210 9.87 -16.08 8.93
N ILE A 211 10.14 -16.67 10.13
CA ILE A 211 9.35 -16.45 11.35
C ILE A 211 9.45 -14.99 11.83
N THR A 212 10.58 -14.35 11.61
CA THR A 212 10.81 -12.95 11.97
C THR A 212 10.26 -11.99 10.91
N LEU A 213 10.53 -12.25 9.64
CA LEU A 213 10.19 -11.31 8.56
C LEU A 213 8.69 -11.23 8.28
N ILE A 214 7.95 -12.36 8.38
CA ILE A 214 6.52 -12.36 8.09
C ILE A 214 5.74 -11.40 9.02
N PRO A 215 5.87 -11.47 10.36
CA PRO A 215 5.21 -10.49 11.24
C PRO A 215 5.71 -9.06 11.06
N LEU A 216 7.00 -8.88 10.76
CA LEU A 216 7.57 -7.55 10.50
C LEU A 216 6.96 -6.89 9.25
N PHE A 217 6.82 -7.64 8.16
CA PHE A 217 6.14 -7.14 6.95
C PHE A 217 4.64 -6.92 7.19
N SER A 218 3.98 -7.78 7.99
CA SER A 218 2.57 -7.58 8.35
C SER A 218 2.37 -6.27 9.11
N LEU A 219 3.25 -5.98 10.07
CA LEU A 219 3.25 -4.71 10.78
C LEU A 219 3.45 -3.53 9.82
N PHE A 220 4.40 -3.62 8.90
CA PHE A 220 4.68 -2.56 7.94
C PHE A 220 3.48 -2.30 7.02
N ILE A 221 2.78 -3.34 6.59
CA ILE A 221 1.54 -3.23 5.80
C ILE A 221 0.46 -2.46 6.59
N LEU A 222 0.28 -2.78 7.87
CA LEU A 222 -0.62 -2.03 8.75
C LEU A 222 -0.20 -0.56 8.91
N GLN A 223 1.10 -0.30 9.03
CA GLN A 223 1.65 1.04 9.14
C GLN A 223 1.45 1.87 7.86
N ILE A 224 1.38 1.24 6.68
CA ILE A 224 1.03 1.94 5.44
C ILE A 224 -0.44 2.36 5.45
N LYS A 225 -1.34 1.46 5.82
CA LYS A 225 -2.77 1.75 5.89
C LYS A 225 -3.50 0.78 6.80
N VAL A 226 -4.44 1.28 7.60
CA VAL A 226 -5.22 0.47 8.55
C VAL A 226 -5.96 -0.67 7.85
N SER A 227 -6.41 -0.48 6.60
CA SER A 227 -7.03 -1.55 5.80
C SER A 227 -6.12 -2.76 5.56
N GLY A 228 -4.79 -2.59 5.72
CA GLY A 228 -3.82 -3.69 5.69
C GLY A 228 -3.91 -4.65 6.87
N VAL A 229 -4.73 -4.36 7.89
CA VAL A 229 -4.95 -5.23 9.07
C VAL A 229 -5.34 -6.65 8.68
N ILE A 230 -6.01 -6.83 7.54
CA ILE A 230 -6.45 -8.14 7.04
C ILE A 230 -5.29 -9.13 6.84
N ILE A 231 -4.07 -8.65 6.58
CA ILE A 231 -2.90 -9.53 6.41
C ILE A 231 -2.50 -10.23 7.71
N PHE A 232 -2.83 -9.64 8.87
CA PHE A 232 -2.60 -10.28 10.17
C PHE A 232 -3.35 -11.59 10.31
N TYR A 233 -4.49 -11.73 9.63
CA TYR A 233 -5.20 -12.98 9.62
C TYR A 233 -4.37 -14.12 8.99
N LEU A 234 -3.76 -13.89 7.82
CA LEU A 234 -2.86 -14.87 7.21
C LEU A 234 -1.61 -15.09 8.05
N THR A 235 -1.08 -14.05 8.68
CA THR A 235 0.06 -14.16 9.60
C THR A 235 -0.31 -14.98 10.84
N PHE A 236 -1.48 -14.80 11.38
CA PHE A 236 -2.01 -15.59 12.49
C PHE A 236 -2.16 -17.07 12.10
N LEU A 237 -2.74 -17.35 10.93
CA LEU A 237 -2.81 -18.73 10.41
C LEU A 237 -1.41 -19.35 10.24
N PHE A 238 -0.44 -18.59 9.79
CA PHE A 238 0.95 -19.05 9.70
C PHE A 238 1.52 -19.37 11.08
N ILE A 239 1.32 -18.53 12.08
CA ILE A 239 1.76 -18.78 13.46
C ILE A 239 1.08 -20.04 14.02
N LEU A 240 -0.23 -20.18 13.83
CA LEU A 240 -0.95 -21.40 14.26
C LEU A 240 -0.38 -22.66 13.58
N TYR A 241 -0.08 -22.58 12.27
CA TYR A 241 0.56 -23.67 11.55
C TYR A 241 1.89 -24.08 12.18
N LEU A 242 2.74 -23.13 12.56
CA LEU A 242 4.01 -23.39 13.22
C LEU A 242 3.83 -24.10 14.56
N LEU A 243 2.84 -23.67 15.35
CA LEU A 243 2.56 -24.23 16.67
C LEU A 243 1.94 -25.62 16.58
N PHE A 244 0.91 -25.82 15.76
CA PHE A 244 0.24 -27.11 15.61
C PHE A 244 1.15 -28.20 15.03
N ASN A 245 2.03 -27.85 14.11
CA ASN A 245 3.00 -28.79 13.56
C ASN A 245 4.29 -28.91 14.41
N LYS A 246 4.32 -28.26 15.57
CA LYS A 246 5.48 -28.31 16.51
C LYS A 246 6.81 -27.89 15.84
N ILE A 247 6.73 -26.99 14.83
CA ILE A 247 7.93 -26.50 14.14
C ILE A 247 8.73 -25.58 15.05
N THR A 248 8.05 -24.82 15.91
CA THR A 248 8.65 -23.95 16.91
C THR A 248 7.72 -23.76 18.11
N SER A 249 8.23 -23.20 19.21
CA SER A 249 7.44 -22.87 20.41
C SER A 249 6.98 -21.41 20.38
N LEU A 250 5.93 -21.08 21.14
CA LEU A 250 5.42 -19.73 21.29
C LEU A 250 6.50 -18.78 21.83
N ASN A 251 7.27 -19.21 22.86
CA ASN A 251 8.34 -18.40 23.42
C ASN A 251 9.41 -18.06 22.37
N ARG A 252 9.74 -19.01 21.49
CA ARG A 252 10.69 -18.75 20.40
C ARG A 252 10.13 -17.77 19.39
N ILE A 253 8.85 -17.88 19.04
CA ILE A 253 8.17 -16.92 18.14
C ILE A 253 8.21 -15.53 18.76
N LEU A 254 7.82 -15.37 20.02
CA LEU A 254 7.84 -14.08 20.71
C LEU A 254 9.25 -13.49 20.75
N PHE A 255 10.25 -14.28 21.10
CA PHE A 255 11.66 -13.85 21.12
C PHE A 255 12.14 -13.35 19.75
N LEU A 256 11.88 -14.11 18.69
CA LEU A 256 12.27 -13.74 17.33
C LEU A 256 11.56 -12.47 16.83
N ASN A 257 10.39 -12.16 17.36
CA ASN A 257 9.56 -11.02 16.95
C ASN A 257 9.65 -9.82 17.89
N VAL A 258 10.57 -9.80 18.86
CA VAL A 258 10.82 -8.63 19.71
C VAL A 258 10.99 -7.33 18.92
N PRO A 259 11.77 -7.29 17.81
CA PRO A 259 11.88 -6.08 16.99
C PRO A 259 10.54 -5.64 16.40
N SER A 260 9.72 -6.55 15.88
CA SER A 260 8.41 -6.23 15.33
C SER A 260 7.45 -5.71 16.39
N ILE A 261 7.47 -6.31 17.58
CA ILE A 261 6.65 -5.86 18.73
C ILE A 261 7.09 -4.46 19.15
N PHE A 262 8.39 -4.20 19.28
CA PHE A 262 8.90 -2.88 19.63
C PHE A 262 8.48 -1.82 18.62
N LEU A 263 8.66 -2.06 17.33
CA LEU A 263 8.25 -1.13 16.27
C LEU A 263 6.74 -0.91 16.25
N GLY A 264 5.96 -1.95 16.54
CA GLY A 264 4.51 -1.85 16.70
C GLY A 264 4.11 -0.96 17.87
N LEU A 265 4.76 -1.11 19.02
CA LEU A 265 4.52 -0.25 20.19
C LEU A 265 4.89 1.20 19.93
N VAL A 266 6.02 1.45 19.24
CA VAL A 266 6.42 2.81 18.83
C VAL A 266 5.37 3.43 17.92
N TRP A 267 4.84 2.66 16.96
CA TRP A 267 3.78 3.12 16.05
C TRP A 267 2.49 3.46 16.79
N LEU A 268 2.06 2.60 17.71
CA LEU A 268 0.87 2.85 18.53
C LEU A 268 1.07 4.07 19.43
N LEU A 269 2.25 4.22 20.05
CA LEU A 269 2.59 5.41 20.85
C LEU A 269 2.55 6.68 20.00
N LYS A 270 3.10 6.65 18.77
CA LYS A 270 3.03 7.78 17.84
C LYS A 270 1.56 8.15 17.55
N ASN A 271 0.73 7.18 17.21
CA ASN A 271 -0.70 7.43 16.94
C ASN A 271 -1.41 8.04 18.16
N TYR A 272 -1.14 7.50 19.33
CA TYR A 272 -1.70 8.02 20.59
C TYR A 272 -1.30 9.47 20.87
N LEU A 273 -0.05 9.83 20.61
CA LEU A 273 0.43 11.20 20.81
C LEU A 273 -0.16 12.20 19.81
N ILE A 274 -0.40 11.81 18.58
CA ILE A 274 -0.95 12.71 17.55
C ILE A 274 -2.48 12.82 17.58
N SER A 275 -3.18 11.80 18.08
CA SER A 275 -4.65 11.71 17.97
C SER A 275 -5.38 11.38 19.27
N GLY A 276 -4.68 10.99 20.34
CA GLY A 276 -5.29 10.44 21.56
C GLY A 276 -5.78 8.99 21.42
N CYS A 277 -5.59 8.35 20.25
CA CYS A 277 -6.09 7.02 19.94
C CYS A 277 -4.95 6.12 19.44
N PHE A 278 -4.95 4.84 19.82
CA PHE A 278 -3.97 3.89 19.29
C PHE A 278 -4.24 3.55 17.81
N ILE A 279 -5.52 3.53 17.41
CA ILE A 279 -5.96 3.32 16.02
C ILE A 279 -7.03 4.37 15.70
N TYR A 280 -6.62 5.49 15.14
CA TYR A 280 -7.53 6.56 14.77
C TYR A 280 -8.23 6.25 13.43
N PRO A 281 -9.54 6.54 13.24
CA PRO A 281 -10.45 7.23 14.18
C PRO A 281 -11.31 6.29 15.05
N LEU A 282 -10.90 5.07 15.35
CA LEU A 282 -11.69 4.14 16.17
C LEU A 282 -11.78 4.63 17.62
N SER A 283 -12.92 5.21 18.01
CA SER A 283 -13.15 5.85 19.30
C SER A 283 -12.97 4.91 20.51
N ILE A 284 -13.18 3.60 20.33
CA ILE A 284 -12.94 2.57 21.35
C ILE A 284 -11.44 2.44 21.73
N THR A 285 -10.53 2.84 20.84
CA THR A 285 -9.08 2.77 21.08
C THR A 285 -8.50 4.06 21.68
N CYS A 286 -9.33 5.04 22.00
CA CYS A 286 -8.94 6.35 22.44
C CYS A 286 -8.98 6.47 23.96
N ILE A 287 -7.97 7.14 24.53
CA ILE A 287 -7.86 7.40 25.97
C ILE A 287 -7.89 8.91 26.20
N ASN A 288 -8.83 9.37 27.02
CA ASN A 288 -8.98 10.79 27.39
C ASN A 288 -7.94 11.18 28.46
N SER A 289 -6.68 11.29 28.10
CA SER A 289 -5.59 11.64 29.02
C SER A 289 -4.99 13.03 28.76
N PHE A 290 -5.31 13.64 27.62
CA PHE A 290 -4.72 14.92 27.23
C PHE A 290 -5.77 16.03 27.23
N ALA A 291 -5.39 17.23 27.72
CA ALA A 291 -6.28 18.40 27.73
C ALA A 291 -6.71 18.86 26.31
N TRP A 292 -5.93 18.56 25.30
CA TRP A 292 -6.22 18.88 23.90
C TRP A 292 -7.13 17.83 23.20
N PHE A 293 -7.39 16.69 23.83
CA PHE A 293 -8.14 15.60 23.23
C PHE A 293 -9.66 15.80 23.37
N SER A 294 -10.38 15.63 22.26
CA SER A 294 -11.85 15.66 22.23
C SER A 294 -12.40 14.34 21.70
N LYS A 295 -13.02 13.54 22.56
CA LYS A 295 -13.64 12.28 22.16
C LYS A 295 -14.84 12.49 21.22
N SER A 296 -15.58 13.59 21.41
CA SER A 296 -16.70 13.94 20.53
C SER A 296 -16.25 14.19 19.08
N ASP A 297 -15.10 14.83 18.89
CA ASP A 297 -14.55 15.08 17.54
C ASP A 297 -14.10 13.77 16.88
N VAL A 298 -13.47 12.87 17.64
CA VAL A 298 -13.13 11.53 17.12
C VAL A 298 -14.37 10.76 16.68
N ILE A 299 -15.45 10.77 17.48
CA ILE A 299 -16.71 10.10 17.11
C ILE A 299 -17.30 10.71 15.84
N LYS A 300 -17.26 12.04 15.67
CA LYS A 300 -17.72 12.69 14.43
C LYS A 300 -16.91 12.19 13.22
N VAL A 301 -15.58 12.11 13.36
CA VAL A 301 -14.70 11.62 12.28
C VAL A 301 -14.94 10.12 12.02
N GLU A 302 -15.14 9.30 13.06
CA GLU A 302 -15.46 7.88 12.92
C GLU A 302 -16.76 7.71 12.11
N ASN A 303 -17.81 8.45 12.44
CA ASN A 303 -19.06 8.43 11.71
C ASN A 303 -18.88 8.89 10.26
N TYR A 304 -18.21 10.03 10.04
CA TYR A 304 -17.94 10.55 8.70
C TYR A 304 -17.17 9.55 7.84
N THR A 305 -16.11 8.94 8.38
CA THR A 305 -15.31 7.96 7.63
C THR A 305 -16.09 6.67 7.36
N THR A 306 -17.02 6.30 8.23
CA THR A 306 -17.90 5.14 8.05
C THR A 306 -18.96 5.42 6.99
N GLU A 307 -19.58 6.60 7.01
CA GLU A 307 -20.56 7.03 6.01
C GLU A 307 -19.96 7.14 4.61
N THR A 308 -18.74 7.69 4.50
CA THR A 308 -18.06 7.84 3.20
C THR A 308 -17.52 6.53 2.64
N SER A 309 -17.33 5.49 3.45
CA SER A 309 -16.86 4.18 2.97
C SER A 309 -17.93 3.37 2.21
N TYR A 310 -19.18 3.78 2.27
CA TYR A 310 -20.33 3.13 1.63
C TYR A 310 -20.28 1.60 1.80
N SER A 311 -20.38 1.16 3.05
CA SER A 311 -20.35 -0.28 3.33
C SER A 311 -21.64 -0.94 2.83
N PHE A 312 -21.52 -2.17 2.37
CA PHE A 312 -22.65 -3.00 1.99
C PHE A 312 -23.73 -3.06 3.11
N MET A 313 -23.30 -3.14 4.36
CA MET A 313 -24.20 -3.16 5.51
C MET A 313 -25.00 -1.87 5.67
N GLN A 314 -24.37 -0.71 5.47
CA GLN A 314 -25.08 0.56 5.54
C GLN A 314 -26.11 0.67 4.43
N TYR A 315 -25.76 0.31 3.19
CA TYR A 315 -26.69 0.31 2.08
C TYR A 315 -27.86 -0.63 2.32
N PHE A 316 -27.60 -1.85 2.79
CA PHE A 316 -28.66 -2.83 3.10
C PHE A 316 -29.60 -2.36 4.22
N LEU A 317 -29.08 -1.70 5.25
CA LEU A 317 -29.87 -1.22 6.38
C LEU A 317 -30.66 0.06 6.06
N SER A 318 -30.15 0.91 5.15
CA SER A 318 -30.79 2.19 4.82
C SER A 318 -31.95 2.06 3.84
N GLU A 319 -31.91 1.11 2.90
CA GLU A 319 -32.82 1.07 1.76
C GLU A 319 -33.95 0.02 1.87
N ASN A 320 -34.00 -0.79 2.93
CA ASN A 320 -35.00 -1.86 3.11
C ASN A 320 -35.24 -2.76 1.90
N LEU A 321 -34.16 -3.00 1.12
CA LEU A 321 -34.24 -3.68 -0.17
C LEU A 321 -34.49 -5.19 -0.03
N LYS A 322 -35.24 -5.76 -0.98
CA LYS A 322 -35.34 -7.22 -1.12
C LYS A 322 -33.98 -7.77 -1.57
N PHE A 323 -33.60 -8.93 -1.05
CA PHE A 323 -32.31 -9.56 -1.30
C PHE A 323 -31.94 -9.71 -2.80
N ASN A 324 -32.94 -9.87 -3.67
CA ASN A 324 -32.70 -10.05 -5.11
C ASN A 324 -32.36 -8.75 -5.85
N ASP A 325 -32.76 -7.60 -5.31
CA ASP A 325 -32.58 -6.31 -5.97
C ASP A 325 -31.24 -5.66 -5.54
N TRP A 326 -30.71 -6.03 -4.41
CA TRP A 326 -29.56 -5.36 -3.81
C TRP A 326 -28.25 -5.50 -4.59
N ILE A 327 -27.99 -6.61 -5.29
CA ILE A 327 -26.75 -6.77 -6.06
C ILE A 327 -26.69 -5.76 -7.20
N PHE A 328 -27.80 -5.58 -7.91
CA PHE A 328 -27.87 -4.67 -9.05
C PHE A 328 -27.93 -3.22 -8.60
N ASP A 329 -28.72 -2.94 -7.60
CA ASP A 329 -28.90 -1.58 -7.08
C ASP A 329 -27.69 -1.10 -6.27
N PHE A 330 -27.00 -1.99 -5.56
CA PHE A 330 -25.78 -1.67 -4.84
C PHE A 330 -24.72 -1.03 -5.73
N PHE A 331 -24.42 -1.64 -6.89
CA PHE A 331 -23.45 -1.05 -7.84
C PHE A 331 -23.98 0.23 -8.51
N ASN A 332 -25.27 0.40 -8.64
CA ASN A 332 -25.86 1.61 -9.20
C ASN A 332 -25.85 2.78 -8.18
N SER A 333 -25.86 2.49 -6.89
CA SER A 333 -25.84 3.48 -5.81
C SER A 333 -24.53 4.30 -5.74
N PHE A 334 -23.44 3.81 -6.34
CA PHE A 334 -22.15 4.52 -6.38
C PHE A 334 -22.13 5.72 -7.36
N GLY A 335 -23.25 6.07 -8.00
CA GLY A 335 -23.35 7.22 -8.89
C GLY A 335 -22.32 7.19 -10.02
N VAL A 336 -21.51 8.24 -10.16
CA VAL A 336 -20.48 8.37 -11.21
C VAL A 336 -19.40 7.27 -11.13
N PHE A 337 -19.19 6.63 -9.99
CA PHE A 337 -18.23 5.55 -9.82
C PHE A 337 -18.79 4.17 -10.17
N SER A 338 -20.09 4.05 -10.41
CA SER A 338 -20.75 2.75 -10.65
C SER A 338 -20.19 2.02 -11.86
N GLU A 339 -20.00 2.72 -12.98
CA GLU A 339 -19.42 2.14 -14.20
C GLU A 339 -17.96 1.73 -14.02
N TYR A 340 -17.19 2.53 -13.29
CA TYR A 340 -15.82 2.21 -12.94
C TYR A 340 -15.74 0.92 -12.10
N TYR A 341 -16.57 0.75 -11.09
CA TYR A 341 -16.59 -0.44 -10.26
C TYR A 341 -17.06 -1.67 -11.02
N LYS A 342 -18.11 -1.54 -11.83
CA LYS A 342 -18.59 -2.62 -12.71
C LYS A 342 -17.50 -3.07 -13.70
N SER A 343 -16.84 -2.10 -14.34
CA SER A 343 -15.75 -2.36 -15.28
C SER A 343 -14.58 -3.08 -14.59
N PHE A 344 -14.17 -2.63 -13.40
CA PHE A 344 -13.09 -3.25 -12.64
C PHE A 344 -13.41 -4.73 -12.31
N TYR A 345 -14.57 -5.00 -11.71
CA TYR A 345 -14.91 -6.37 -11.31
C TYR A 345 -15.16 -7.27 -12.52
N THR A 346 -15.72 -6.74 -13.60
CA THR A 346 -15.88 -7.51 -14.85
C THR A 346 -14.52 -7.89 -15.44
N ASN A 347 -13.59 -6.95 -15.52
CA ASN A 347 -12.24 -7.20 -16.02
C ASN A 347 -11.47 -8.17 -15.13
N PHE A 348 -11.59 -8.02 -13.81
CA PHE A 348 -11.00 -8.95 -12.85
C PHE A 348 -11.55 -10.37 -13.07
N PHE A 349 -12.87 -10.51 -13.19
CA PHE A 349 -13.50 -11.81 -13.35
C PHE A 349 -13.12 -12.48 -14.68
N ILE A 350 -13.09 -11.73 -15.77
CA ILE A 350 -12.63 -12.22 -17.08
C ILE A 350 -11.16 -12.67 -17.02
N SER A 351 -10.30 -11.84 -16.44
CA SER A 351 -8.88 -12.14 -16.27
C SER A 351 -8.68 -13.39 -15.40
N PHE A 352 -9.44 -13.51 -14.31
CA PHE A 352 -9.41 -14.67 -13.43
C PHE A 352 -9.86 -15.95 -14.14
N LEU A 353 -10.96 -15.90 -14.90
CA LEU A 353 -11.44 -17.05 -15.70
C LEU A 353 -10.41 -17.47 -16.75
N LEU A 354 -9.80 -16.51 -17.46
CA LEU A 354 -8.74 -16.79 -18.44
C LEU A 354 -7.55 -17.49 -17.77
N ILE A 355 -7.11 -17.00 -16.61
CA ILE A 355 -6.00 -17.59 -15.85
C ILE A 355 -6.36 -18.99 -15.36
N CYS A 356 -7.57 -19.20 -14.84
CA CYS A 356 -8.02 -20.53 -14.43
C CYS A 356 -8.04 -21.50 -15.62
N THR A 357 -8.56 -21.06 -16.77
CA THR A 357 -8.61 -21.87 -17.99
C THR A 357 -7.20 -22.22 -18.48
N LEU A 358 -6.30 -21.25 -18.55
CA LEU A 358 -4.90 -21.48 -18.90
C LEU A 358 -4.21 -22.42 -17.90
N ALA A 359 -4.46 -22.23 -16.60
CA ALA A 359 -3.90 -23.10 -15.57
C ALA A 359 -4.39 -24.56 -15.71
N LEU A 360 -5.68 -24.77 -15.96
CA LEU A 360 -6.24 -26.11 -16.17
C LEU A 360 -5.72 -26.77 -17.44
N LEU A 361 -5.46 -26.01 -18.51
CA LEU A 361 -4.90 -26.52 -19.76
C LEU A 361 -3.43 -26.90 -19.64
N ILE A 362 -2.67 -26.09 -18.88
CA ILE A 362 -1.20 -26.20 -18.81
C ILE A 362 -0.74 -27.15 -17.70
N PHE A 363 -1.50 -27.27 -16.62
CA PHE A 363 -1.05 -27.94 -15.40
C PHE A 363 -1.90 -29.15 -15.01
N GLN A 364 -1.30 -30.05 -14.23
CA GLN A 364 -2.00 -31.14 -13.58
C GLN A 364 -2.47 -30.73 -12.19
N VAL A 365 -3.70 -31.06 -11.82
CA VAL A 365 -4.28 -30.68 -10.52
C VAL A 365 -3.77 -31.61 -9.39
N ASP A 366 -3.36 -31.02 -8.27
CA ASP A 366 -2.97 -31.73 -7.04
C ASP A 366 -4.16 -31.84 -6.07
N LYS A 367 -4.58 -33.06 -5.75
CA LYS A 367 -5.76 -33.31 -4.90
C LYS A 367 -5.46 -33.26 -3.39
N ASN A 368 -4.20 -33.11 -2.95
CA ASN A 368 -3.78 -33.40 -1.55
C ASN A 368 -3.49 -32.16 -0.66
N SER A 369 -4.13 -31.01 -0.89
CA SER A 369 -3.80 -29.79 -0.13
C SER A 369 -4.92 -29.30 0.81
N LYS A 370 -5.37 -30.15 1.75
CA LYS A 370 -6.45 -29.81 2.69
C LYS A 370 -6.20 -28.53 3.49
N PHE A 371 -4.96 -28.29 3.95
CA PHE A 371 -4.62 -27.09 4.72
C PHE A 371 -4.66 -25.82 3.85
N ILE A 372 -4.19 -25.92 2.62
CA ILE A 372 -4.24 -24.82 1.66
C ILE A 372 -5.70 -24.47 1.33
N LEU A 373 -6.56 -25.50 1.13
CA LEU A 373 -8.01 -25.31 0.96
C LEU A 373 -8.63 -24.58 2.15
N PHE A 374 -8.30 -24.99 3.36
CA PHE A 374 -8.76 -24.33 4.58
C PHE A 374 -8.31 -22.86 4.63
N SER A 375 -7.04 -22.59 4.32
CA SER A 375 -6.49 -21.23 4.29
C SER A 375 -7.19 -20.36 3.26
N ILE A 376 -7.48 -20.90 2.08
CA ILE A 376 -8.21 -20.21 1.00
C ILE A 376 -9.65 -19.93 1.44
N PHE A 377 -10.36 -20.91 1.97
CA PHE A 377 -11.73 -20.74 2.42
C PHE A 377 -11.82 -19.71 3.55
N SER A 378 -10.93 -19.79 4.52
CA SER A 378 -10.86 -18.81 5.62
C SER A 378 -10.56 -17.42 5.12
N TYR A 379 -9.67 -17.29 4.11
CA TYR A 379 -9.36 -16.03 3.48
C TYR A 379 -10.55 -15.48 2.70
N LEU A 380 -11.26 -16.30 1.95
CA LEU A 380 -12.51 -15.94 1.27
C LEU A 380 -13.54 -15.38 2.24
N LEU A 381 -13.71 -16.06 3.36
CA LEU A 381 -14.64 -15.61 4.41
C LEU A 381 -14.22 -14.25 4.97
N THR A 382 -12.91 -14.07 5.24
CA THR A 382 -12.37 -12.80 5.72
C THR A 382 -12.53 -11.69 4.68
N TYR A 383 -12.29 -11.96 3.40
CA TYR A 383 -12.48 -11.01 2.32
C TYR A 383 -13.96 -10.63 2.15
N THR A 384 -14.88 -11.59 2.22
CA THR A 384 -16.32 -11.33 2.18
C THR A 384 -16.74 -10.42 3.35
N THR A 385 -16.22 -10.71 4.55
CA THR A 385 -16.44 -9.86 5.73
C THR A 385 -15.91 -8.45 5.50
N TYR A 386 -14.72 -8.33 4.92
CA TYR A 386 -14.13 -7.04 4.59
C TYR A 386 -15.01 -6.23 3.61
N ILE A 387 -15.51 -6.84 2.54
CA ILE A 387 -16.43 -6.18 1.59
C ILE A 387 -17.72 -5.73 2.28
N ILE A 388 -18.26 -6.54 3.18
CA ILE A 388 -19.48 -6.21 3.91
C ILE A 388 -19.30 -4.94 4.75
N PHE A 389 -18.15 -4.78 5.40
CA PHE A 389 -17.89 -3.64 6.29
C PHE A 389 -17.29 -2.42 5.61
N TYR A 390 -16.44 -2.61 4.59
CA TYR A 390 -15.70 -1.53 3.94
C TYR A 390 -16.13 -1.21 2.51
N GLY A 391 -17.06 -2.00 1.95
CA GLY A 391 -17.51 -1.88 0.58
C GLY A 391 -16.49 -2.41 -0.45
N PRO A 392 -16.94 -2.62 -1.69
CA PRO A 392 -16.14 -3.23 -2.77
C PRO A 392 -15.28 -2.21 -3.50
N ILE A 393 -14.58 -1.32 -2.80
CA ILE A 393 -13.74 -0.29 -3.43
C ILE A 393 -12.56 -0.96 -4.14
N PRO A 394 -12.42 -0.84 -5.48
CA PRO A 394 -11.41 -1.56 -6.26
C PRO A 394 -9.99 -1.36 -5.76
N ARG A 395 -9.60 -0.12 -5.46
CA ARG A 395 -8.25 0.23 -5.01
C ARG A 395 -7.83 -0.49 -3.72
N TYR A 396 -8.78 -0.86 -2.86
CA TYR A 396 -8.51 -1.62 -1.63
C TYR A 396 -8.54 -3.13 -1.86
N SER A 397 -9.16 -3.57 -2.95
CA SER A 397 -9.43 -4.98 -3.24
C SER A 397 -8.35 -5.67 -4.06
N ILE A 398 -7.53 -4.93 -4.84
CA ILE A 398 -6.56 -5.51 -5.78
C ILE A 398 -5.61 -6.51 -5.11
N GLY A 399 -4.99 -6.12 -3.98
CA GLY A 399 -4.08 -6.99 -3.25
C GLY A 399 -4.75 -8.28 -2.77
N LEU A 400 -5.98 -8.14 -2.31
CA LEU A 400 -6.79 -9.24 -1.78
C LEU A 400 -7.25 -10.19 -2.89
N LEU A 401 -7.74 -9.64 -4.00
CA LEU A 401 -8.19 -10.40 -5.18
C LEU A 401 -7.04 -11.20 -5.81
N SER A 402 -5.84 -10.65 -5.82
CA SER A 402 -4.66 -11.34 -6.36
C SER A 402 -4.32 -12.63 -5.64
N ILE A 403 -4.75 -12.79 -4.37
CA ILE A 403 -4.56 -14.03 -3.64
C ILE A 403 -5.34 -15.17 -4.28
N PHE A 404 -6.52 -14.92 -4.87
CA PHE A 404 -7.25 -15.95 -5.59
C PHE A 404 -6.44 -16.54 -6.75
N ILE A 405 -5.72 -15.68 -7.46
CA ILE A 405 -4.86 -16.10 -8.57
C ILE A 405 -3.71 -16.96 -8.07
N MET A 406 -3.10 -16.55 -6.95
CA MET A 406 -2.03 -17.34 -6.33
C MET A 406 -2.53 -18.71 -5.87
N THR A 407 -3.76 -18.78 -5.34
CA THR A 407 -4.31 -20.04 -4.82
C THR A 407 -4.44 -21.10 -5.89
N VAL A 408 -4.75 -20.71 -7.12
CA VAL A 408 -4.81 -21.63 -8.27
C VAL A 408 -3.51 -22.45 -8.40
N THR A 409 -2.35 -21.82 -8.13
CA THR A 409 -1.04 -22.46 -8.29
C THR A 409 -0.75 -23.54 -7.27
N PHE A 410 -1.41 -23.51 -6.11
CA PHE A 410 -1.22 -24.51 -5.06
C PHE A 410 -1.94 -25.85 -5.37
N PHE A 411 -2.91 -25.82 -6.28
CA PHE A 411 -3.59 -27.01 -6.79
C PHE A 411 -2.87 -27.66 -7.98
N ILE A 412 -1.80 -27.04 -8.47
CA ILE A 412 -1.07 -27.48 -9.64
C ILE A 412 0.14 -28.30 -9.22
N LYS A 413 0.26 -29.54 -9.72
CA LYS A 413 1.39 -30.44 -9.43
C LYS A 413 2.59 -30.17 -10.31
N GLU A 414 2.41 -30.31 -11.61
CA GLU A 414 3.46 -30.25 -12.62
C GLU A 414 2.94 -29.61 -13.90
N PRO A 415 3.75 -28.85 -14.63
CA PRO A 415 3.35 -28.32 -15.91
C PRO A 415 3.21 -29.47 -16.94
N ARG A 416 2.09 -29.53 -17.65
CA ARG A 416 1.90 -30.39 -18.80
C ARG A 416 2.72 -29.96 -20.00
N VAL A 417 3.15 -28.70 -19.99
CA VAL A 417 3.81 -28.02 -21.09
C VAL A 417 5.21 -27.61 -20.66
N GLN A 418 6.18 -27.77 -21.55
CA GLN A 418 7.55 -27.38 -21.27
C GLN A 418 7.66 -25.85 -21.06
N PHE A 419 8.50 -25.43 -20.12
CA PHE A 419 8.69 -24.03 -19.76
C PHE A 419 8.98 -23.08 -20.92
N PRO A 420 9.80 -23.44 -21.95
CA PRO A 420 10.01 -22.60 -23.12
C PRO A 420 8.72 -22.30 -23.91
N LEU A 421 7.80 -23.28 -23.98
CA LEU A 421 6.51 -23.09 -24.64
C LEU A 421 5.60 -22.18 -23.82
N MET A 422 5.62 -22.29 -22.48
CA MET A 422 4.90 -21.37 -21.60
C MET A 422 5.37 -19.91 -21.75
N LEU A 423 6.67 -19.69 -21.87
CA LEU A 423 7.22 -18.36 -22.15
C LEU A 423 6.79 -17.83 -23.51
N LYS A 424 6.79 -18.67 -24.56
CA LYS A 424 6.30 -18.28 -25.89
C LYS A 424 4.81 -17.93 -25.87
N LEU A 425 3.98 -18.71 -25.18
CA LEU A 425 2.55 -18.43 -25.02
C LEU A 425 2.34 -17.14 -24.23
N GLY A 426 3.10 -16.92 -23.15
CA GLY A 426 3.08 -15.69 -22.37
C GLY A 426 3.49 -14.46 -23.20
N ALA A 427 4.58 -14.56 -23.97
CA ALA A 427 5.03 -13.52 -24.87
C ALA A 427 4.01 -13.23 -26.00
N PHE A 428 3.40 -14.27 -26.56
CA PHE A 428 2.34 -14.13 -27.55
C PHE A 428 1.11 -13.43 -26.98
N THR A 429 0.64 -13.86 -25.81
CA THR A 429 -0.49 -13.21 -25.11
C THR A 429 -0.18 -11.75 -24.81
N LEU A 430 1.03 -11.47 -24.32
CA LEU A 430 1.51 -10.11 -24.09
C LEU A 430 1.48 -9.27 -25.35
N SER A 431 1.97 -9.83 -26.47
CA SER A 431 1.95 -9.14 -27.77
C SER A 431 0.52 -8.82 -28.23
N LEU A 432 -0.42 -9.75 -28.09
CA LEU A 432 -1.81 -9.52 -28.44
C LEU A 432 -2.47 -8.41 -27.61
N VAL A 433 -2.04 -8.22 -26.38
CA VAL A 433 -2.58 -7.18 -25.48
C VAL A 433 -1.88 -5.84 -25.70
N LEU A 434 -0.58 -5.82 -25.95
CA LEU A 434 0.21 -4.61 -26.09
C LEU A 434 0.10 -3.95 -27.47
N LEU A 435 0.09 -4.76 -28.56
CA LEU A 435 0.07 -4.25 -29.92
C LEU A 435 -1.09 -3.28 -30.21
N PRO A 436 -2.35 -3.55 -29.83
CA PRO A 436 -3.45 -2.64 -30.05
C PRO A 436 -3.33 -1.30 -29.28
N ARG A 437 -2.42 -1.23 -28.31
CA ARG A 437 -2.27 -0.09 -27.40
C ARG A 437 -0.96 0.67 -27.56
N ILE A 438 -0.15 0.33 -28.55
CA ILE A 438 1.10 1.04 -28.83
C ILE A 438 0.86 2.54 -28.94
N ASN A 439 -0.20 2.96 -29.64
CA ASN A 439 -0.53 4.39 -29.77
C ASN A 439 -0.85 5.06 -28.42
N SER A 440 -1.53 4.35 -27.52
CA SER A 440 -1.79 4.89 -26.17
C SER A 440 -0.48 5.09 -25.38
N TYR A 441 0.48 4.16 -25.51
CA TYR A 441 1.80 4.31 -24.89
C TYR A 441 2.64 5.41 -25.52
N ILE A 442 2.57 5.58 -26.84
CA ILE A 442 3.24 6.69 -27.54
C ILE A 442 2.65 8.02 -27.05
N ASN A 443 1.34 8.14 -26.97
CA ASN A 443 0.67 9.35 -26.46
C ASN A 443 1.03 9.63 -24.99
N LEU A 444 1.11 8.61 -24.14
CA LEU A 444 1.58 8.75 -22.76
C LEU A 444 3.02 9.28 -22.69
N TYR A 445 3.88 8.77 -23.57
CA TYR A 445 5.27 9.22 -23.65
C TYR A 445 5.39 10.64 -24.19
N GLU A 446 4.60 11.03 -25.18
CA GLU A 446 4.60 12.37 -25.75
C GLU A 446 4.03 13.43 -24.79
N ASN A 447 3.01 13.07 -24.02
CA ASN A 447 2.36 13.93 -23.02
C ASN A 447 3.01 13.86 -21.63
N LYS A 448 4.22 13.28 -21.53
CA LYS A 448 4.92 13.12 -20.26
C LYS A 448 5.10 14.44 -19.51
N ASN A 449 4.58 14.48 -18.31
CA ASN A 449 4.83 15.57 -17.37
C ASN A 449 5.97 15.17 -16.42
N ILE A 450 7.22 15.36 -16.85
CA ILE A 450 8.42 14.96 -16.06
C ILE A 450 8.70 15.95 -14.93
N SER A 451 8.22 17.17 -15.03
CA SER A 451 8.43 18.20 -14.02
C SER A 451 7.15 18.47 -13.24
N LEU A 452 6.89 17.65 -12.22
CA LEU A 452 5.85 17.93 -11.24
C LEU A 452 6.30 19.06 -10.33
N HIS A 453 5.81 20.25 -10.60
CA HIS A 453 5.89 21.36 -9.67
C HIS A 453 4.54 21.50 -8.95
N TYR A 454 4.59 22.00 -7.72
CA TYR A 454 3.37 22.43 -7.06
C TYR A 454 2.61 23.40 -7.95
N PRO A 455 1.27 23.26 -8.07
CA PRO A 455 0.44 24.35 -8.53
C PRO A 455 0.74 25.57 -7.64
N VAL A 456 0.97 26.72 -8.25
CA VAL A 456 1.19 27.96 -7.48
C VAL A 456 -0.18 28.46 -7.04
N GLU A 457 -0.46 28.41 -5.74
CA GLU A 457 -1.64 29.03 -5.14
C GLU A 457 -1.29 30.39 -4.54
N GLU A 458 -2.24 31.32 -4.60
CA GLU A 458 -2.16 32.58 -3.88
C GLU A 458 -2.32 32.32 -2.38
N ILE A 459 -1.37 32.83 -1.59
CA ILE A 459 -1.36 32.68 -0.14
C ILE A 459 -2.19 33.83 0.44
N GLN A 460 -3.27 33.51 1.16
CA GLN A 460 -4.08 34.53 1.83
C GLN A 460 -3.45 35.05 3.13
N GLU A 461 -2.89 34.17 3.94
CA GLU A 461 -2.37 34.57 5.25
C GLU A 461 -1.23 33.62 5.71
N ILE A 462 -0.13 34.22 6.11
CA ILE A 462 0.97 33.51 6.79
C ILE A 462 0.90 33.86 8.26
N THR A 463 0.53 32.89 9.08
CA THR A 463 0.49 33.07 10.53
C THR A 463 1.70 32.43 11.16
N ASN A 464 2.43 33.19 11.96
CA ASN A 464 3.57 32.69 12.73
C ASN A 464 3.12 32.43 14.17
N LEU A 465 2.83 31.16 14.48
CA LEU A 465 2.51 30.72 15.83
C LEU A 465 3.61 29.80 16.32
N SER A 466 4.24 30.16 17.45
CA SER A 466 5.28 29.33 18.08
C SER A 466 6.39 28.88 17.12
N LYS A 467 6.89 29.79 16.28
CA LYS A 467 7.94 29.54 15.27
C LYS A 467 7.58 28.53 14.16
N ILE A 468 6.33 28.16 14.03
CA ILE A 468 5.82 27.40 12.87
C ILE A 468 5.14 28.38 11.93
N LEU A 469 5.61 28.41 10.67
CA LEU A 469 4.91 29.09 9.59
C LEU A 469 3.87 28.14 9.03
N TRP A 470 2.62 28.60 9.00
CA TRP A 470 1.53 27.87 8.34
C TRP A 470 0.61 28.88 7.63
N HIS A 471 -0.11 28.39 6.66
CA HIS A 471 -1.04 29.21 5.90
C HIS A 471 -2.38 28.50 5.72
N LYS A 472 -3.36 29.25 5.28
CA LYS A 472 -4.67 28.77 4.87
C LYS A 472 -4.79 28.91 3.36
N PRO A 473 -5.35 27.92 2.62
CA PRO A 473 -5.60 28.07 1.19
C PRO A 473 -6.53 29.27 0.93
N SER A 474 -6.30 29.97 -0.17
CA SER A 474 -7.08 31.15 -0.56
C SER A 474 -8.49 30.77 -0.95
N ASP A 475 -8.67 29.64 -1.56
CA ASP A 475 -9.96 29.09 -1.99
C ASP A 475 -9.97 27.57 -1.87
N GLY A 476 -11.12 27.02 -1.50
CA GLY A 476 -11.30 25.59 -1.36
C GLY A 476 -10.56 24.94 -0.19
N ASP A 477 -10.22 23.65 -0.33
CA ASP A 477 -9.67 22.80 0.71
C ASP A 477 -8.33 22.16 0.33
N GLN A 478 -7.68 22.62 -0.74
CA GLN A 478 -6.45 22.10 -1.28
C GLN A 478 -5.24 22.96 -0.89
N CYS A 479 -4.21 22.32 -0.36
CA CYS A 479 -2.95 22.95 0.01
C CYS A 479 -1.84 22.56 -0.96
N TRP A 480 -1.60 23.38 -1.98
CA TRP A 480 -0.64 23.10 -3.05
C TRP A 480 0.66 23.90 -2.90
N ILE A 481 1.16 24.03 -1.69
CA ILE A 481 2.43 24.72 -1.44
C ILE A 481 3.36 23.90 -0.57
N ASP A 482 4.66 24.30 -0.59
CA ASP A 482 5.75 23.65 0.13
C ASP A 482 5.93 24.14 1.56
N ILE A 483 4.92 24.73 2.16
CA ILE A 483 4.85 25.10 3.57
C ILE A 483 3.64 24.45 4.25
N SER A 484 3.70 24.38 5.57
CA SER A 484 2.64 23.78 6.38
C SER A 484 1.32 24.52 6.22
N CYS A 485 0.25 23.78 5.95
CA CYS A 485 -1.06 24.31 5.64
C CYS A 485 -2.13 23.76 6.61
N ARG A 486 -3.20 24.53 6.80
CA ARG A 486 -4.36 24.14 7.59
C ARG A 486 -5.65 24.47 6.83
N ASN A 487 -6.48 23.44 6.61
CA ASN A 487 -7.73 23.56 5.85
C ASN A 487 -8.96 23.77 6.75
N GLU A 488 -8.84 23.64 8.08
CA GLU A 488 -9.95 23.83 9.02
C GLU A 488 -10.05 25.28 9.46
N ASP A 489 -11.28 25.75 9.59
CA ASP A 489 -11.60 27.01 10.25
C ASP A 489 -11.51 26.89 11.79
N GLY A 490 -11.41 28.02 12.48
CA GLY A 490 -11.34 28.09 13.93
C GLY A 490 -9.95 28.41 14.47
N GLY A 491 -9.90 28.85 15.70
CA GLY A 491 -8.66 29.19 16.39
C GLY A 491 -7.80 27.96 16.67
N LEU A 492 -6.48 28.11 16.50
CA LEU A 492 -5.49 27.11 16.86
C LEU A 492 -4.36 27.80 17.64
N THR A 493 -3.95 27.19 18.75
CA THR A 493 -2.76 27.63 19.49
C THR A 493 -1.77 26.51 19.61
N PHE A 494 -0.47 26.85 19.53
CA PHE A 494 0.60 25.92 19.82
C PHE A 494 1.21 26.25 21.17
N LYS A 495 1.28 25.23 22.03
CA LYS A 495 1.98 25.32 23.32
C LYS A 495 3.25 24.47 23.25
N GLU A 496 4.39 25.07 23.55
CA GLU A 496 5.64 24.31 23.66
C GLU A 496 5.74 23.68 25.06
N THR A 497 5.99 22.37 25.08
CA THR A 497 6.16 21.62 26.32
C THR A 497 7.42 20.77 26.17
N PHE A 498 8.51 21.17 26.77
CA PHE A 498 9.83 20.53 26.69
C PHE A 498 10.29 20.41 25.22
N ILE A 499 10.31 19.22 24.61
CA ILE A 499 10.69 18.99 23.20
C ILE A 499 9.50 18.97 22.27
N PHE A 500 8.27 18.89 22.79
CA PHE A 500 7.07 18.71 21.97
C PHE A 500 6.28 20.02 21.83
N LYS A 501 5.66 20.16 20.66
CA LYS A 501 4.62 21.17 20.43
C LYS A 501 3.26 20.51 20.57
N THR A 502 2.33 21.19 21.20
CA THR A 502 0.95 20.74 21.39
C THR A 502 0.03 21.66 20.64
N ALA A 503 -0.79 21.11 19.74
CA ALA A 503 -1.82 21.83 19.01
C ALA A 503 -3.14 21.78 19.81
N ASN A 504 -3.68 22.94 20.18
CA ASN A 504 -4.95 23.06 20.89
C ASN A 504 -5.94 23.85 20.04
N LYS A 505 -7.15 23.35 19.88
CA LYS A 505 -8.28 24.12 19.33
C LYS A 505 -8.67 25.19 20.36
N ILE A 506 -9.02 26.37 19.86
CA ILE A 506 -9.61 27.45 20.68
C ILE A 506 -11.10 27.43 20.32
N ASP A 507 -11.93 27.25 21.34
CA ASP A 507 -13.37 27.48 21.19
C ASP A 507 -13.56 28.99 21.02
N ILE A 508 -14.01 29.41 19.82
CA ILE A 508 -14.32 30.80 19.46
C ILE A 508 -15.81 31.02 19.68
#